data_3bc5f9a266b1148a2d2db892057b8bf8
#
_entry.id   3bc5f9a266b1148a2d2db892057b8bf8
#
_cell.length_a   1.000
_cell.length_b   1.000
_cell.length_c   1.000
_cell.angle_alpha   90.00
_cell.angle_beta   90.00
_cell.angle_gamma   90.00
#
_symmetry.space_group_name_H-M   'P 1'
#
loop_
_entity.id
_entity.type
_entity.pdbx_description
1 polymer ?
#
loop_
_entity_poly.entity_id
_entity_poly.type
_entity_poly.pdbx_seq_one_letter_code
_entity_poly.pdbx_strand_id
1 'polypeptide(L)'
;SIKKVLADIQQTNPTDLIVFPLFPHYASATSGSVYAEVTKQLSQEWVIPNFNFISQYYDHPAFIEAWIKTAKNYDIEEYDKILFSYHGLPKSQVNKVYKDMQCDGKNCEHEINDDNHYCYKATVYETSKLIADRLNIPQDKYEVSFQSRLTNNWLEPFSDEVLKSYPDRGIKKVLVFSPAFTADCLETIIEIGDEYKELFEESGGQKLDYVESLNFSDAWVQAIIEIVNSKSG
;
A
#
# COMPACT_ATOMS: atom_id res chain seq x y z
N SER A 1 -18.27 -4.33 13.36
CA SER A 1 -18.32 -5.06 12.06
C SER A 1 -19.02 -4.20 11.02
N ILE A 2 -18.74 -4.39 9.74
CA ILE A 2 -19.38 -3.69 8.61
C ILE A 2 -20.91 -3.76 8.73
N LYS A 3 -21.45 -4.94 8.97
CA LYS A 3 -22.89 -5.15 9.16
C LYS A 3 -23.51 -4.21 10.21
N LYS A 4 -22.88 -4.11 11.39
CA LYS A 4 -23.38 -3.24 12.48
C LYS A 4 -23.35 -1.76 12.06
N VAL A 5 -22.23 -1.31 11.50
CA VAL A 5 -22.07 0.10 11.09
C VAL A 5 -23.05 0.47 9.99
N LEU A 6 -23.27 -0.40 8.99
CA LEU A 6 -24.28 -0.16 7.96
C LEU A 6 -25.69 -0.08 8.55
N ALA A 7 -26.05 -0.96 9.48
CA ALA A 7 -27.35 -0.89 10.15
C ALA A 7 -27.54 0.42 10.94
N ASP A 8 -26.49 0.91 11.61
CA ASP A 8 -26.52 2.19 12.32
C ASP A 8 -26.68 3.38 11.33
N ILE A 9 -25.96 3.34 10.19
CA ILE A 9 -26.04 4.35 9.12
C ILE A 9 -27.44 4.38 8.50
N GLN A 10 -28.04 3.24 8.20
CA GLN A 10 -29.38 3.15 7.61
C GLN A 10 -30.46 3.83 8.47
N GLN A 11 -30.31 3.87 9.80
CA GLN A 11 -31.23 4.59 10.68
C GLN A 11 -31.24 6.11 10.45
N THR A 12 -30.21 6.65 9.82
CA THR A 12 -30.11 8.07 9.47
C THR A 12 -30.76 8.42 8.12
N ASN A 13 -31.29 7.44 7.40
CA ASN A 13 -31.85 7.58 6.05
C ASN A 13 -30.92 8.35 5.09
N PRO A 14 -29.68 7.88 4.88
CA PRO A 14 -28.75 8.57 4.01
C PRO A 14 -29.20 8.52 2.56
N THR A 15 -29.00 9.59 1.80
CA THR A 15 -29.20 9.61 0.34
C THR A 15 -28.01 9.06 -0.41
N ASP A 16 -26.82 9.23 0.17
CA ASP A 16 -25.55 8.87 -0.45
C ASP A 16 -24.67 8.15 0.57
N LEU A 17 -24.03 7.09 0.12
CA LEU A 17 -23.08 6.28 0.89
C LEU A 17 -21.77 6.15 0.12
N ILE A 18 -20.70 6.65 0.71
CA ILE A 18 -19.35 6.46 0.17
C ILE A 18 -18.60 5.49 1.07
N VAL A 19 -18.06 4.44 0.47
CA VAL A 19 -17.21 3.46 1.15
C VAL A 19 -15.76 3.67 0.69
N PHE A 20 -14.92 4.02 1.65
CA PHE A 20 -13.51 4.30 1.44
C PHE A 20 -12.64 3.36 2.29
N PRO A 21 -12.26 2.18 1.76
CA PRO A 21 -11.32 1.31 2.45
C PRO A 21 -9.93 1.96 2.53
N LEU A 22 -9.29 1.86 3.68
CA LEU A 22 -7.95 2.42 3.89
C LEU A 22 -6.83 1.55 3.29
N PHE A 23 -7.10 0.97 2.12
CA PHE A 23 -6.17 0.19 1.30
C PHE A 23 -5.95 0.91 -0.02
N PRO A 24 -4.78 1.56 -0.23
CA PRO A 24 -4.52 2.32 -1.46
C PRO A 24 -4.55 1.48 -2.73
N HIS A 25 -4.07 0.25 -2.62
CA HIS A 25 -3.91 -0.71 -3.70
C HIS A 25 -5.03 -1.76 -3.65
N TYR A 26 -5.65 -2.03 -4.77
CA TYR A 26 -6.69 -3.07 -4.83
C TYR A 26 -6.09 -4.46 -4.61
N ALA A 27 -6.71 -5.22 -3.73
CA ALA A 27 -6.55 -6.66 -3.64
C ALA A 27 -7.89 -7.31 -3.31
N SER A 28 -8.12 -8.53 -3.82
CA SER A 28 -9.35 -9.27 -3.51
C SER A 28 -9.51 -9.52 -2.01
N ALA A 29 -8.39 -9.74 -1.31
CA ALA A 29 -8.37 -9.99 0.14
C ALA A 29 -8.65 -8.73 0.99
N THR A 30 -8.47 -7.53 0.45
CA THR A 30 -8.65 -6.24 1.13
C THR A 30 -9.87 -5.49 0.60
N SER A 31 -9.68 -4.55 -0.34
CA SER A 31 -10.77 -3.76 -0.92
C SER A 31 -11.88 -4.63 -1.50
N GLY A 32 -11.52 -5.75 -2.16
CA GLY A 32 -12.50 -6.68 -2.73
C GLY A 32 -13.39 -7.33 -1.67
N SER A 33 -12.83 -7.74 -0.53
CA SER A 33 -13.60 -8.34 0.57
C SER A 33 -14.52 -7.33 1.26
N VAL A 34 -14.07 -6.08 1.42
CA VAL A 34 -14.91 -4.98 1.92
C VAL A 34 -16.08 -4.73 0.98
N TYR A 35 -15.81 -4.63 -0.33
CA TYR A 35 -16.85 -4.43 -1.35
C TYR A 35 -17.89 -5.56 -1.31
N ALA A 36 -17.45 -6.80 -1.28
CA ALA A 36 -18.33 -7.96 -1.25
C ALA A 36 -19.23 -7.97 -0.01
N GLU A 37 -18.69 -7.63 1.17
CA GLU A 37 -19.48 -7.60 2.40
C GLU A 37 -20.46 -6.42 2.41
N VAL A 38 -20.03 -5.22 1.99
CA VAL A 38 -20.89 -4.04 1.94
C VAL A 38 -22.07 -4.28 0.97
N THR A 39 -21.81 -4.74 -0.26
CA THR A 39 -22.86 -5.01 -1.25
C THR A 39 -23.81 -6.11 -0.79
N LYS A 40 -23.29 -7.16 -0.14
CA LYS A 40 -24.11 -8.21 0.46
C LYS A 40 -25.07 -7.66 1.51
N GLN A 41 -24.61 -6.76 2.39
CA GLN A 41 -25.47 -6.17 3.41
C GLN A 41 -26.50 -5.22 2.77
N LEU A 42 -26.08 -4.32 1.88
CA LEU A 42 -26.97 -3.38 1.19
C LEU A 42 -28.04 -4.10 0.34
N SER A 43 -27.74 -5.24 -0.27
CA SER A 43 -28.71 -6.00 -1.04
C SER A 43 -29.88 -6.59 -0.23
N GLN A 44 -29.78 -6.57 1.09
CA GLN A 44 -30.83 -7.02 2.01
C GLN A 44 -31.76 -5.86 2.45
N GLU A 45 -31.38 -4.62 2.13
CA GLU A 45 -32.15 -3.44 2.53
C GLU A 45 -33.29 -3.17 1.54
N TRP A 46 -34.39 -2.65 2.06
CA TRP A 46 -35.55 -2.29 1.26
C TRP A 46 -35.32 -1.04 0.39
N VAL A 47 -34.52 -0.10 0.91
CA VAL A 47 -34.09 1.10 0.18
C VAL A 47 -32.57 1.17 0.24
N ILE A 48 -31.94 1.21 -0.93
CA ILE A 48 -30.47 1.34 -1.05
C ILE A 48 -30.16 2.79 -1.43
N PRO A 49 -29.32 3.51 -0.66
CA PRO A 49 -28.87 4.87 -1.02
C PRO A 49 -28.00 4.84 -2.29
N ASN A 50 -27.73 5.99 -2.89
CA ASN A 50 -26.65 6.09 -3.85
C ASN A 50 -25.37 5.54 -3.25
N PHE A 51 -24.71 4.60 -3.96
CA PHE A 51 -23.55 3.90 -3.41
C PHE A 51 -22.33 4.10 -4.29
N ASN A 52 -21.28 4.67 -3.69
CA ASN A 52 -19.99 4.83 -4.33
C ASN A 52 -18.91 4.09 -3.53
N PHE A 53 -18.09 3.31 -4.21
CA PHE A 53 -17.00 2.53 -3.62
C PHE A 53 -15.66 2.96 -4.23
N ILE A 54 -14.76 3.46 -3.38
CA ILE A 54 -13.40 3.84 -3.79
C ILE A 54 -12.52 2.60 -3.69
N SER A 55 -12.33 1.93 -4.81
CA SER A 55 -11.63 0.63 -4.87
C SER A 55 -10.11 0.75 -4.68
N GLN A 56 -9.53 1.86 -5.14
CA GLN A 56 -8.09 2.15 -5.06
C GLN A 56 -7.81 3.64 -5.27
N TYR A 57 -6.67 4.11 -4.75
CA TYR A 57 -6.20 5.50 -4.85
C TYR A 57 -4.68 5.60 -4.79
N TYR A 58 -3.99 4.54 -5.20
CA TYR A 58 -2.54 4.34 -5.13
C TYR A 58 -1.72 5.44 -5.83
N ASP A 59 -2.28 6.07 -6.85
CA ASP A 59 -1.67 7.11 -7.68
C ASP A 59 -2.28 8.51 -7.44
N HIS A 60 -3.24 8.62 -6.52
CA HIS A 60 -3.92 9.90 -6.29
C HIS A 60 -2.93 10.96 -5.77
N PRO A 61 -2.85 12.15 -6.41
CA PRO A 61 -1.84 13.17 -6.06
C PRO A 61 -1.84 13.57 -4.59
N ALA A 62 -3.01 13.65 -3.95
CA ALA A 62 -3.11 14.00 -2.53
C ALA A 62 -2.56 12.87 -1.62
N PHE A 63 -2.76 11.60 -1.99
CA PHE A 63 -2.17 10.46 -1.28
C PHE A 63 -0.64 10.47 -1.37
N ILE A 64 -0.10 10.66 -2.55
CA ILE A 64 1.35 10.78 -2.76
C ILE A 64 1.90 11.97 -1.96
N GLU A 65 1.24 13.14 -2.03
CA GLU A 65 1.68 14.33 -1.28
C GLU A 65 1.67 14.13 0.23
N ALA A 66 0.73 13.35 0.78
CA ALA A 66 0.73 13.02 2.19
C ALA A 66 2.00 12.25 2.59
N TRP A 67 2.43 11.27 1.77
CA TRP A 67 3.70 10.55 1.99
C TRP A 67 4.92 11.46 1.85
N ILE A 68 4.92 12.37 0.87
CA ILE A 68 6.00 13.36 0.73
C ILE A 68 6.14 14.25 1.97
N LYS A 69 5.01 14.67 2.56
CA LYS A 69 5.03 15.49 3.78
C LYS A 69 5.57 14.71 4.98
N THR A 70 5.19 13.45 5.14
CA THR A 70 5.72 12.59 6.21
C THR A 70 7.21 12.33 6.02
N ALA A 71 7.65 12.09 4.77
CA ALA A 71 9.05 11.86 4.44
C ALA A 71 9.99 13.04 4.77
N LYS A 72 9.48 14.28 4.84
CA LYS A 72 10.28 15.47 5.21
C LYS A 72 10.86 15.42 6.62
N ASN A 73 10.37 14.53 7.48
CA ASN A 73 10.93 14.32 8.81
C ASN A 73 12.25 13.52 8.77
N TYR A 74 12.65 13.02 7.60
CA TYR A 74 13.84 12.19 7.40
C TYR A 74 14.78 12.86 6.39
N ASP A 75 16.08 12.85 6.67
CA ASP A 75 17.09 13.25 5.69
C ASP A 75 17.41 12.08 4.76
N ILE A 76 16.75 12.03 3.60
CA ILE A 76 16.86 10.94 2.61
C ILE A 76 18.30 10.76 2.13
N GLU A 77 19.11 11.82 2.10
CA GLU A 77 20.51 11.76 1.67
C GLU A 77 21.42 11.02 2.68
N GLU A 78 20.98 10.89 3.92
CA GLU A 78 21.70 10.15 4.98
C GLU A 78 21.70 8.62 4.73
N TYR A 79 20.77 8.12 3.91
CA TYR A 79 20.60 6.68 3.66
C TYR A 79 21.23 6.25 2.35
N ASP A 80 21.87 5.08 2.38
CA ASP A 80 22.46 4.47 1.18
C ASP A 80 21.37 3.94 0.25
N LYS A 81 20.24 3.46 0.81
CA LYS A 81 19.14 2.84 0.05
C LYS A 81 17.79 3.17 0.67
N ILE A 82 16.79 3.33 -0.19
CA ILE A 82 15.37 3.44 0.17
C ILE A 82 14.69 2.14 -0.21
N LEU A 83 13.99 1.51 0.74
CA LEU A 83 13.23 0.28 0.49
C LEU A 83 11.75 0.57 0.60
N PHE A 84 11.00 0.36 -0.47
CA PHE A 84 9.55 0.35 -0.44
C PHE A 84 9.07 -1.07 -0.15
N SER A 85 8.62 -1.31 1.10
CA SER A 85 8.15 -2.61 1.56
C SER A 85 6.62 -2.65 1.58
N TYR A 86 6.04 -3.65 0.94
CA TYR A 86 4.60 -3.85 0.85
C TYR A 86 4.22 -5.22 1.40
N HIS A 87 3.01 -5.34 1.94
CA HIS A 87 2.52 -6.67 2.31
C HIS A 87 2.49 -7.58 1.07
N GLY A 88 3.10 -8.74 1.16
CA GLY A 88 3.08 -9.73 0.09
C GLY A 88 1.68 -10.28 -0.17
N LEU A 89 1.47 -10.77 -1.37
CA LEU A 89 0.27 -11.52 -1.74
C LEU A 89 0.66 -12.83 -2.42
N PRO A 90 -0.15 -13.89 -2.28
CA PRO A 90 0.04 -15.12 -3.06
C PRO A 90 0.01 -14.82 -4.56
N LYS A 91 0.99 -15.31 -5.32
CA LYS A 91 1.05 -15.16 -6.79
C LYS A 91 -0.25 -15.60 -7.46
N SER A 92 -0.91 -16.64 -6.93
CA SER A 92 -2.21 -17.12 -7.42
C SER A 92 -3.35 -16.12 -7.30
N GLN A 93 -3.29 -15.16 -6.37
CA GLN A 93 -4.28 -14.09 -6.28
C GLN A 93 -3.99 -12.99 -7.32
N VAL A 94 -2.73 -12.60 -7.48
CA VAL A 94 -2.31 -11.58 -8.44
C VAL A 94 -2.56 -12.04 -9.87
N ASN A 95 -2.27 -13.29 -10.17
CA ASN A 95 -2.52 -13.91 -11.49
C ASN A 95 -3.98 -13.80 -11.95
N LYS A 96 -4.96 -13.83 -11.04
CA LYS A 96 -6.39 -13.74 -11.36
C LYS A 96 -6.83 -12.40 -11.95
N VAL A 97 -6.00 -11.37 -11.86
CA VAL A 97 -6.27 -10.07 -12.48
C VAL A 97 -6.22 -10.20 -14.02
N TYR A 98 -5.37 -11.08 -14.52
CA TYR A 98 -5.14 -11.26 -15.95
C TYR A 98 -6.03 -12.36 -16.55
N LYS A 99 -6.48 -12.15 -17.79
CA LYS A 99 -7.31 -13.12 -18.53
C LYS A 99 -6.61 -14.46 -18.77
N ASP A 100 -5.29 -14.42 -18.94
CA ASP A 100 -4.43 -15.60 -19.11
C ASP A 100 -3.97 -16.22 -17.78
N MET A 101 -4.41 -15.65 -16.65
CA MET A 101 -4.05 -16.09 -15.30
C MET A 101 -2.54 -16.10 -15.04
N GLN A 102 -1.79 -15.17 -15.65
CA GLN A 102 -0.35 -15.05 -15.52
C GLN A 102 0.06 -13.59 -15.31
N CYS A 103 0.75 -13.32 -14.21
CA CYS A 103 1.37 -12.02 -13.92
C CYS A 103 2.80 -11.94 -14.44
N ASP A 104 3.50 -13.08 -14.52
CA ASP A 104 4.90 -13.14 -14.95
C ASP A 104 5.06 -12.66 -16.40
N GLY A 105 6.09 -11.83 -16.66
CA GLY A 105 6.37 -11.28 -17.98
C GLY A 105 5.47 -10.12 -18.43
N LYS A 106 4.60 -9.58 -17.55
CA LYS A 106 3.68 -8.48 -17.89
C LYS A 106 4.27 -7.08 -17.77
N ASN A 107 5.56 -6.93 -17.52
CA ASN A 107 6.24 -5.64 -17.36
C ASN A 107 5.62 -4.72 -16.28
N CYS A 108 4.95 -5.32 -15.30
CA CYS A 108 4.19 -4.62 -14.25
C CYS A 108 5.06 -3.68 -13.39
N GLU A 109 6.37 -3.84 -13.42
CA GLU A 109 7.33 -3.05 -12.63
C GLU A 109 7.66 -1.71 -13.26
N HIS A 110 7.24 -1.48 -14.50
CA HIS A 110 7.66 -0.32 -15.28
C HIS A 110 6.51 0.60 -15.70
N GLU A 111 5.31 0.06 -15.92
CA GLU A 111 4.20 0.85 -16.44
C GLU A 111 2.82 0.37 -15.98
N ILE A 112 1.90 1.29 -15.85
CA ILE A 112 0.46 1.02 -15.69
C ILE A 112 -0.21 1.13 -17.06
N ASN A 113 -1.08 0.15 -17.37
CA ASN A 113 -1.88 0.14 -18.58
C ASN A 113 -3.27 -0.47 -18.32
N ASP A 114 -4.11 -0.59 -19.35
CA ASP A 114 -5.49 -1.05 -19.21
C ASP A 114 -5.60 -2.49 -18.68
N ASP A 115 -4.58 -3.31 -18.91
CA ASP A 115 -4.59 -4.72 -18.46
C ASP A 115 -4.12 -4.89 -17.01
N ASN A 116 -3.33 -3.95 -16.46
CA ASN A 116 -2.69 -4.12 -15.15
C ASN A 116 -3.08 -3.09 -14.08
N HIS A 117 -3.97 -2.14 -14.36
CA HIS A 117 -4.38 -1.09 -13.41
C HIS A 117 -5.05 -1.60 -12.13
N TYR A 118 -5.49 -2.86 -12.09
CA TYR A 118 -5.93 -3.57 -10.88
C TYR A 118 -4.90 -4.57 -10.35
N CYS A 119 -3.74 -4.71 -11.00
CA CYS A 119 -2.71 -5.60 -10.52
C CYS A 119 -2.00 -4.99 -9.31
N TYR A 120 -2.09 -5.67 -8.17
CA TYR A 120 -1.45 -5.22 -6.92
C TYR A 120 0.05 -4.94 -7.12
N LYS A 121 0.77 -5.85 -7.80
CA LYS A 121 2.20 -5.67 -8.10
C LYS A 121 2.44 -4.39 -8.90
N ALA A 122 1.70 -4.17 -9.98
CA ALA A 122 1.87 -2.98 -10.82
C ALA A 122 1.59 -1.69 -10.03
N THR A 123 0.51 -1.65 -9.26
CA THR A 123 0.11 -0.45 -8.52
C THR A 123 1.06 -0.09 -7.38
N VAL A 124 1.69 -1.07 -6.71
CA VAL A 124 2.70 -0.78 -5.67
C VAL A 124 4.00 -0.24 -6.28
N TYR A 125 4.43 -0.77 -7.45
CA TYR A 125 5.58 -0.22 -8.16
C TYR A 125 5.32 1.23 -8.62
N GLU A 126 4.12 1.52 -9.13
CA GLU A 126 3.76 2.88 -9.55
C GLU A 126 3.74 3.85 -8.36
N THR A 127 3.15 3.47 -7.22
CA THR A 127 3.20 4.29 -6.00
C THR A 127 4.63 4.59 -5.57
N SER A 128 5.49 3.57 -5.58
CA SER A 128 6.90 3.73 -5.21
C SER A 128 7.63 4.70 -6.14
N LYS A 129 7.39 4.57 -7.44
CA LYS A 129 7.94 5.46 -8.45
C LYS A 129 7.44 6.91 -8.26
N LEU A 130 6.14 7.10 -8.06
CA LEU A 130 5.56 8.44 -7.86
C LEU A 130 6.11 9.13 -6.61
N ILE A 131 6.31 8.38 -5.52
CA ILE A 131 6.93 8.92 -4.30
C ILE A 131 8.41 9.23 -4.56
N ALA A 132 9.16 8.31 -5.18
CA ALA A 132 10.58 8.49 -5.49
C ALA A 132 10.81 9.71 -6.41
N ASP A 133 10.04 9.84 -7.48
CA ASP A 133 10.11 10.96 -8.41
C ASP A 133 9.86 12.31 -7.71
N ARG A 134 8.87 12.37 -6.82
CA ARG A 134 8.52 13.59 -6.07
C ARG A 134 9.55 13.96 -5.00
N LEU A 135 10.28 12.97 -4.46
CA LEU A 135 11.39 13.16 -3.52
C LEU A 135 12.76 13.28 -4.22
N ASN A 136 12.79 13.24 -5.56
CA ASN A 136 14.02 13.22 -6.36
C ASN A 136 14.97 12.08 -6.01
N ILE A 137 14.42 10.91 -5.65
CA ILE A 137 15.19 9.70 -5.37
C ILE A 137 15.49 9.01 -6.70
N PRO A 138 16.77 8.87 -7.10
CA PRO A 138 17.10 8.20 -8.35
C PRO A 138 16.76 6.71 -8.31
N GLN A 139 16.49 6.12 -9.48
CA GLN A 139 16.00 4.73 -9.58
C GLN A 139 16.97 3.70 -8.99
N ASP A 140 18.26 3.95 -9.05
CA ASP A 140 19.28 3.09 -8.47
C ASP A 140 19.39 3.21 -6.94
N LYS A 141 18.79 4.25 -6.33
CA LYS A 141 18.77 4.48 -4.87
C LYS A 141 17.56 3.83 -4.18
N TYR A 142 16.56 3.30 -4.90
CA TYR A 142 15.44 2.62 -4.27
C TYR A 142 15.16 1.22 -4.84
N GLU A 143 14.49 0.39 -4.06
CA GLU A 143 14.01 -0.94 -4.44
C GLU A 143 12.61 -1.16 -3.86
N VAL A 144 11.82 -2.04 -4.51
CA VAL A 144 10.51 -2.50 -4.02
C VAL A 144 10.62 -3.93 -3.56
N SER A 145 10.03 -4.25 -2.42
CA SER A 145 10.02 -5.61 -1.86
C SER A 145 8.68 -5.93 -1.18
N PHE A 146 8.51 -7.20 -0.82
CA PHE A 146 7.28 -7.71 -0.23
C PHE A 146 7.57 -8.39 1.10
N GLN A 147 6.84 -7.97 2.15
CA GLN A 147 6.95 -8.47 3.52
C GLN A 147 5.84 -9.46 3.88
N SER A 148 5.89 -10.03 5.09
CA SER A 148 4.82 -10.83 5.71
C SER A 148 4.42 -12.07 4.91
N ARG A 149 5.36 -12.67 4.17
CA ARG A 149 5.07 -13.88 3.40
C ARG A 149 4.79 -15.07 4.30
N LEU A 150 3.82 -15.89 3.92
CA LEU A 150 3.57 -17.17 4.58
C LEU A 150 4.26 -18.35 3.87
N THR A 151 4.53 -18.22 2.56
CA THR A 151 5.17 -19.25 1.74
C THR A 151 6.00 -18.63 0.61
N ASN A 152 6.84 -19.44 -0.04
CA ASN A 152 7.62 -18.99 -1.20
C ASN A 152 6.81 -18.76 -2.49
N ASN A 153 5.50 -19.05 -2.50
CA ASN A 153 4.61 -18.77 -3.64
C ASN A 153 3.94 -17.38 -3.55
N TRP A 154 4.57 -16.47 -2.84
CA TRP A 154 4.13 -15.08 -2.68
C TRP A 154 4.93 -14.16 -3.60
N LEU A 155 4.50 -12.89 -3.72
CA LEU A 155 5.21 -11.88 -4.50
C LEU A 155 6.64 -11.70 -3.99
N GLU A 156 7.56 -11.54 -4.91
CA GLU A 156 9.00 -11.33 -4.68
C GLU A 156 9.43 -9.98 -5.30
N PRO A 157 10.60 -9.42 -4.88
CA PRO A 157 11.55 -9.95 -3.88
C PRO A 157 11.05 -9.85 -2.44
N PHE A 158 11.50 -10.74 -1.56
CA PHE A 158 11.11 -10.75 -0.16
C PHE A 158 11.93 -9.75 0.66
N SER A 159 11.26 -8.94 1.51
CA SER A 159 11.91 -7.85 2.25
C SER A 159 13.02 -8.33 3.18
N ASP A 160 12.82 -9.46 3.87
CA ASP A 160 13.83 -10.06 4.75
C ASP A 160 15.09 -10.49 3.99
N GLU A 161 14.94 -11.07 2.80
CA GLU A 161 16.08 -11.49 1.96
C GLU A 161 16.81 -10.30 1.35
N VAL A 162 16.08 -9.29 0.90
CA VAL A 162 16.64 -8.04 0.39
C VAL A 162 17.50 -7.36 1.46
N LEU A 163 16.95 -7.17 2.66
CA LEU A 163 17.65 -6.54 3.78
C LEU A 163 18.91 -7.31 4.18
N LYS A 164 18.86 -8.64 4.25
CA LYS A 164 20.04 -9.49 4.51
C LYS A 164 21.14 -9.32 3.47
N SER A 165 20.78 -9.08 2.21
CA SER A 165 21.74 -8.93 1.12
C SER A 165 22.44 -7.56 1.08
N TYR A 166 21.84 -6.54 1.65
CA TYR A 166 22.32 -5.16 1.54
C TYR A 166 23.72 -4.93 2.10
N PRO A 167 24.09 -5.44 3.30
CA PRO A 167 25.41 -5.21 3.85
C PRO A 167 26.55 -5.76 2.99
N ASP A 168 26.33 -6.89 2.29
CA ASP A 168 27.31 -7.46 1.35
C ASP A 168 27.43 -6.63 0.07
N ARG A 169 26.41 -5.86 -0.27
CA ARG A 169 26.40 -4.90 -1.40
C ARG A 169 26.94 -3.53 -1.00
N GLY A 170 27.44 -3.38 0.24
CA GLY A 170 27.98 -2.11 0.76
C GLY A 170 26.91 -1.14 1.28
N ILE A 171 25.64 -1.53 1.34
CA ILE A 171 24.50 -0.74 1.83
C ILE A 171 24.42 -0.92 3.34
N LYS A 172 24.62 0.14 4.10
CA LYS A 172 24.69 0.12 5.56
C LYS A 172 23.58 0.92 6.25
N LYS A 173 22.96 1.85 5.54
CA LYS A 173 21.89 2.69 6.07
C LYS A 173 20.68 2.61 5.15
N VAL A 174 19.54 2.20 5.68
CA VAL A 174 18.29 1.97 4.92
C VAL A 174 17.14 2.76 5.55
N LEU A 175 16.37 3.45 4.70
CA LEU A 175 15.08 4.01 5.08
C LEU A 175 13.97 3.20 4.41
N VAL A 176 13.03 2.71 5.21
CA VAL A 176 11.92 1.88 4.72
C VAL A 176 10.64 2.69 4.63
N PHE A 177 9.96 2.64 3.50
CA PHE A 177 8.59 3.11 3.31
C PHE A 177 7.64 1.92 3.21
N SER A 178 6.43 2.06 3.76
CA SER A 178 5.37 1.03 3.62
C SER A 178 4.04 1.66 3.18
N PRO A 179 3.94 2.13 1.92
CA PRO A 179 2.81 2.96 1.49
C PRO A 179 1.46 2.24 1.45
N ALA A 180 1.42 0.92 1.50
CA ALA A 180 0.17 0.17 1.62
C ALA A 180 -0.50 0.31 2.99
N PHE A 181 0.25 0.69 4.02
CA PHE A 181 -0.23 0.86 5.38
C PHE A 181 -0.44 2.34 5.67
N THR A 182 -1.68 2.79 5.60
CA THR A 182 -2.03 4.21 5.87
C THR A 182 -2.07 4.53 7.36
N ALA A 183 -2.05 3.51 8.21
CA ALA A 183 -1.93 3.63 9.67
C ALA A 183 -0.96 2.57 10.18
N ASP A 184 -0.20 2.91 11.21
CA ASP A 184 0.73 2.00 11.85
C ASP A 184 0.01 0.79 12.45
N CYS A 185 0.62 -0.37 12.30
CA CYS A 185 0.10 -1.66 12.71
C CYS A 185 1.27 -2.58 13.11
N LEU A 186 0.99 -3.86 13.38
CA LEU A 186 2.04 -4.81 13.75
C LEU A 186 3.10 -4.96 12.64
N GLU A 187 2.67 -4.93 11.39
CA GLU A 187 3.54 -5.06 10.21
C GLU A 187 4.49 -3.87 10.03
N THR A 188 4.14 -2.69 10.51
CA THR A 188 5.03 -1.50 10.43
C THR A 188 5.86 -1.35 11.70
N ILE A 189 5.26 -1.48 12.88
CA ILE A 189 5.94 -1.22 14.15
C ILE A 189 6.84 -2.39 14.54
N ILE A 190 6.32 -3.61 14.52
CA ILE A 190 7.05 -4.79 14.98
C ILE A 190 7.86 -5.41 13.84
N GLU A 191 7.21 -5.80 12.71
CA GLU A 191 7.94 -6.51 11.65
C GLU A 191 9.04 -5.64 11.03
N ILE A 192 8.76 -4.36 10.69
CA ILE A 192 9.77 -3.48 10.10
C ILE A 192 10.60 -2.79 11.20
N GLY A 193 9.93 -2.21 12.20
CA GLY A 193 10.58 -1.35 13.19
C GLY A 193 11.49 -2.11 14.16
N ASP A 194 11.14 -3.35 14.52
CA ASP A 194 11.91 -4.17 15.43
C ASP A 194 12.59 -5.35 14.69
N GLU A 195 11.84 -6.30 14.10
CA GLU A 195 12.38 -7.55 13.56
C GLU A 195 13.30 -7.32 12.35
N TYR A 196 12.90 -6.50 11.38
CA TYR A 196 13.73 -6.23 10.19
C TYR A 196 14.92 -5.34 10.51
N LYS A 197 14.81 -4.46 11.50
CA LYS A 197 15.91 -3.68 12.00
C LYS A 197 16.97 -4.58 12.64
N GLU A 198 16.57 -5.45 13.57
CA GLU A 198 17.46 -6.44 14.19
C GLU A 198 18.14 -7.32 13.13
N LEU A 199 17.33 -7.89 12.21
CA LEU A 199 17.82 -8.70 11.11
C LEU A 199 18.88 -8.00 10.26
N PHE A 200 18.66 -6.72 9.93
CA PHE A 200 19.57 -5.92 9.13
C PHE A 200 20.88 -5.64 9.89
N GLU A 201 20.79 -5.28 11.17
CA GLU A 201 21.94 -5.03 12.04
C GLU A 201 22.77 -6.31 12.24
N GLU A 202 22.15 -7.46 12.51
CA GLU A 202 22.81 -8.77 12.60
C GLU A 202 23.50 -9.20 11.30
N SER A 203 22.97 -8.78 10.15
CA SER A 203 23.57 -9.01 8.85
C SER A 203 24.73 -8.07 8.53
N GLY A 204 25.05 -7.11 9.40
CA GLY A 204 26.14 -6.15 9.26
C GLY A 204 25.71 -4.78 8.74
N GLY A 205 24.45 -4.46 8.78
CA GLY A 205 23.89 -3.11 8.62
C GLY A 205 24.22 -2.22 9.81
N GLN A 206 24.00 -0.91 9.66
CA GLN A 206 24.30 0.09 10.70
C GLN A 206 23.07 0.85 11.18
N LYS A 207 22.13 1.13 10.27
CA LYS A 207 20.95 1.94 10.56
C LYS A 207 19.80 1.52 9.67
N LEU A 208 18.69 1.13 10.27
CA LEU A 208 17.42 0.99 9.60
C LEU A 208 16.40 1.85 10.32
N ASP A 209 15.82 2.80 9.59
CA ASP A 209 14.66 3.55 10.04
C ASP A 209 13.47 3.24 9.12
N TYR A 210 12.26 3.42 9.63
CA TYR A 210 11.08 3.37 8.77
C TYR A 210 10.32 4.69 8.84
N VAL A 211 9.73 5.06 7.72
CA VAL A 211 8.86 6.24 7.64
C VAL A 211 7.52 5.87 8.26
N GLU A 212 7.14 6.57 9.34
CA GLU A 212 5.86 6.36 10.01
C GLU A 212 4.69 6.40 9.02
N SER A 213 3.66 5.61 9.26
CA SER A 213 2.44 5.65 8.44
C SER A 213 1.75 7.01 8.55
N LEU A 214 0.81 7.28 7.64
CA LEU A 214 0.12 8.57 7.57
C LEU A 214 -0.74 8.87 8.81
N ASN A 215 -1.23 7.82 9.47
CA ASN A 215 -1.99 7.85 10.72
C ASN A 215 -3.14 8.89 10.70
N PHE A 216 -3.11 9.85 11.60
CA PHE A 216 -4.09 10.94 11.71
C PHE A 216 -3.49 12.31 11.36
N SER A 217 -2.43 12.34 10.54
CA SER A 217 -1.81 13.59 10.12
C SER A 217 -2.79 14.47 9.34
N ASP A 218 -2.68 15.79 9.50
CA ASP A 218 -3.51 16.75 8.77
C ASP A 218 -3.39 16.56 7.26
N ALA A 219 -2.21 16.20 6.78
CA ALA A 219 -1.97 15.93 5.36
C ALA A 219 -2.80 14.75 4.85
N TRP A 220 -2.90 13.68 5.65
CA TRP A 220 -3.70 12.51 5.30
C TRP A 220 -5.20 12.79 5.39
N VAL A 221 -5.65 13.50 6.42
CA VAL A 221 -7.06 13.92 6.54
C VAL A 221 -7.49 14.74 5.32
N GLN A 222 -6.67 15.70 4.87
CA GLN A 222 -6.94 16.48 3.66
C GLN A 222 -6.93 15.61 2.41
N ALA A 223 -6.00 14.67 2.30
CA ALA A 223 -5.95 13.73 1.18
C ALA A 223 -7.23 12.86 1.10
N ILE A 224 -7.74 12.36 2.22
CA ILE A 224 -9.00 11.61 2.26
C ILE A 224 -10.15 12.48 1.71
N ILE A 225 -10.27 13.72 2.15
CA ILE A 225 -11.31 14.64 1.68
C ILE A 225 -11.21 14.86 0.17
N GLU A 226 -10.01 15.09 -0.35
CA GLU A 226 -9.79 15.29 -1.79
C GLU A 226 -10.11 14.03 -2.60
N ILE A 227 -9.65 12.86 -2.14
CA ILE A 227 -9.92 11.57 -2.80
C ILE A 227 -11.43 11.29 -2.84
N VAL A 228 -12.12 11.47 -1.72
CA VAL A 228 -13.57 11.25 -1.62
C VAL A 228 -14.30 12.20 -2.56
N ASN A 229 -13.99 13.49 -2.56
CA ASN A 229 -14.63 14.47 -3.42
C ASN A 229 -14.37 14.23 -4.91
N SER A 230 -13.18 13.77 -5.29
CA SER A 230 -12.83 13.46 -6.69
C SER A 230 -13.59 12.27 -7.28
N LYS A 231 -14.11 11.39 -6.43
CA LYS A 231 -14.83 10.17 -6.81
C LYS A 231 -16.34 10.26 -6.57
N SER A 232 -16.83 11.41 -6.07
CA SER A 232 -18.26 11.64 -5.75
C SER A 232 -19.04 12.30 -6.88
N GLY A 233 -18.43 12.50 -8.05
CA GLY A 233 -19.03 13.13 -9.24
C GLY A 233 -19.58 12.12 -10.25
#